data_94ad198c6b7be32689d036a114f12b2a
#
_entry.id   94ad198c6b7be32689d036a114f12b2a
#
_cell.length_a   1.000
_cell.length_b   1.000
_cell.length_c   1.000
_cell.angle_alpha   90.00
_cell.angle_beta   90.00
_cell.angle_gamma   90.00
#
_symmetry.space_group_name_H-M   'P 1'
#
loop_
_entity.id
_entity.type
_entity.pdbx_description
1 polymer ?
#
loop_
_entity_poly.entity_id
_entity_poly.type
_entity_poly.pdbx_seq_one_letter_code
_entity_poly.pdbx_strand_id
1 'polypeptide(L)'
;MLSEITKIQKHYKKINIELSLSSGFLASYESEKTAERSYSEKMMDTKICLVPRGTSVETFRFFEAMRYGCLIITEQLPSRWFYQGSPAIQLNDWSELEELLERIIDDKHFLYEKHQEGLIWWKKKCSEVAVGNYIAEKLNAT
;
A
#
# COMPACT_ATOMS: atom_id res chain seq x y z
N MET A 1 -2.49 0.20 -15.73
CA MET A 1 -2.42 1.09 -14.54
C MET A 1 -2.11 2.55 -14.89
N LEU A 2 -0.93 2.92 -15.44
CA LEU A 2 -0.61 4.34 -15.69
C LEU A 2 -1.63 5.05 -16.59
N SER A 3 -2.14 4.39 -17.64
CA SER A 3 -3.21 4.90 -18.50
C SER A 3 -4.50 5.17 -17.72
N GLU A 4 -4.86 4.29 -16.80
CA GLU A 4 -6.06 4.43 -15.96
C GLU A 4 -5.90 5.60 -14.98
N ILE A 5 -4.75 5.71 -14.31
CA ILE A 5 -4.46 6.85 -13.44
C ILE A 5 -4.55 8.18 -14.19
N THR A 6 -4.02 8.25 -15.42
CA THR A 6 -4.09 9.47 -16.25
C THR A 6 -5.52 9.83 -16.63
N LYS A 7 -6.41 8.85 -16.87
CA LYS A 7 -7.84 9.08 -17.10
C LYS A 7 -8.49 9.65 -15.84
N ILE A 8 -8.25 9.01 -14.70
CA ILE A 8 -8.81 9.40 -13.40
C ILE A 8 -8.39 10.83 -13.04
N GLN A 9 -7.13 11.19 -13.21
CA GLN A 9 -6.64 12.56 -12.98
C GLN A 9 -7.38 13.62 -13.82
N LYS A 10 -7.79 13.28 -15.02
CA LYS A 10 -8.56 14.19 -15.88
C LYS A 10 -10.02 14.35 -15.42
N HIS A 11 -10.64 13.28 -14.92
CA HIS A 11 -12.03 13.29 -14.47
C HIS A 11 -12.20 13.90 -13.06
N TYR A 12 -11.28 13.60 -12.15
CA TYR A 12 -11.39 13.97 -10.74
C TYR A 12 -10.45 15.11 -10.35
N LYS A 13 -10.80 16.35 -10.72
CA LYS A 13 -10.03 17.56 -10.35
C LYS A 13 -9.92 17.82 -8.83
N LYS A 14 -10.77 17.17 -8.03
CA LYS A 14 -10.79 17.30 -6.56
C LYS A 14 -9.84 16.33 -5.84
N ILE A 15 -9.31 15.33 -6.55
CA ILE A 15 -8.44 14.31 -5.98
C ILE A 15 -7.00 14.71 -6.26
N ASN A 16 -6.22 14.85 -5.20
CA ASN A 16 -4.78 14.98 -5.34
C ASN A 16 -4.17 13.59 -5.57
N ILE A 17 -3.83 13.27 -6.82
CA ILE A 17 -3.13 12.05 -7.17
C ILE A 17 -1.66 12.39 -7.38
N GLU A 18 -0.81 11.95 -6.47
CA GLU A 18 0.63 12.08 -6.61
C GLU A 18 1.22 10.81 -7.24
N LEU A 19 1.86 10.98 -8.38
CA LEU A 19 2.56 9.91 -9.09
C LEU A 19 4.06 10.15 -8.96
N SER A 20 4.75 9.30 -8.18
CA SER A 20 6.21 9.33 -8.09
C SER A 20 6.79 8.15 -8.86
N LEU A 21 7.46 8.44 -9.96
CA LEU A 21 8.18 7.46 -10.77
C LEU A 21 9.67 7.51 -10.41
N SER A 22 10.21 6.40 -9.90
CA SER A 22 11.65 6.25 -9.71
C SER A 22 12.27 5.58 -10.94
N SER A 23 13.33 6.19 -11.49
CA SER A 23 14.00 5.74 -12.72
C SER A 23 15.16 4.77 -12.49
N GLY A 24 15.23 4.08 -11.35
CA GLY A 24 16.28 3.09 -11.10
C GLY A 24 16.37 2.60 -9.66
N PHE A 25 16.95 1.43 -9.50
CA PHE A 25 17.19 0.78 -8.20
C PHE A 25 18.36 1.41 -7.41
N LEU A 26 19.12 2.29 -8.06
CA LEU A 26 20.32 2.96 -7.54
C LEU A 26 20.22 4.47 -7.83
N ALA A 27 19.32 5.16 -7.16
CA ALA A 27 19.47 6.60 -6.99
C ALA A 27 20.61 6.85 -6.00
N SER A 28 21.49 7.81 -6.29
CA SER A 28 22.69 8.09 -5.51
C SER A 28 22.38 8.32 -4.02
N TYR A 29 23.14 7.71 -3.14
CA TYR A 29 22.97 7.65 -1.68
C TYR A 29 22.80 9.02 -0.97
N GLU A 30 23.21 10.10 -1.59
CA GLU A 30 23.06 11.47 -1.05
C GLU A 30 21.71 12.11 -1.34
N SER A 31 21.04 11.71 -2.43
CA SER A 31 19.67 12.14 -2.70
C SER A 31 18.64 11.33 -1.91
N GLU A 32 19.02 10.14 -1.41
CA GLU A 32 18.13 9.23 -0.70
C GLU A 32 17.69 9.76 0.67
N LYS A 33 18.58 10.38 1.46
CA LYS A 33 18.19 10.87 2.81
C LYS A 33 17.12 11.95 2.77
N THR A 34 17.17 12.84 1.80
CA THR A 34 16.17 13.90 1.64
C THR A 34 14.93 13.34 0.94
N ALA A 35 15.10 12.41 0.02
CA ALA A 35 14.01 11.70 -0.66
C ALA A 35 13.25 10.76 0.29
N GLU A 36 13.94 10.05 1.19
CA GLU A 36 13.31 9.17 2.19
C GLU A 36 12.40 9.93 3.16
N ARG A 37 12.83 11.07 3.68
CA ARG A 37 11.98 11.92 4.53
C ARG A 37 10.75 12.40 3.76
N SER A 38 10.94 12.92 2.56
CA SER A 38 9.84 13.33 1.69
C SER A 38 8.89 12.18 1.37
N TYR A 39 9.39 10.96 1.11
CA TYR A 39 8.58 9.78 0.85
C TYR A 39 7.75 9.37 2.08
N SER A 40 8.37 9.31 3.26
CA SER A 40 7.68 8.95 4.50
C SER A 40 6.62 9.99 4.89
N GLU A 41 6.92 11.28 4.74
CA GLU A 41 5.95 12.35 4.97
C GLU A 41 4.74 12.25 4.03
N LYS A 42 4.99 12.01 2.75
CA LYS A 42 3.93 11.79 1.76
C LYS A 42 3.09 10.57 2.09
N MET A 43 3.72 9.47 2.50
CA MET A 43 3.02 8.25 2.87
C MET A 43 2.13 8.47 4.11
N MET A 44 2.58 9.24 5.11
CA MET A 44 1.78 9.59 6.30
C MET A 44 0.54 10.42 5.96
N ASP A 45 0.58 11.22 4.89
CA ASP A 45 -0.54 12.04 4.44
C ASP A 45 -1.41 11.35 3.37
N THR A 46 -1.02 10.15 2.94
CA THR A 46 -1.71 9.37 1.91
C THR A 46 -2.84 8.55 2.51
N LYS A 47 -4.08 8.73 2.02
CA LYS A 47 -5.25 7.94 2.42
C LYS A 47 -5.33 6.62 1.66
N ILE A 48 -5.12 6.67 0.34
CA ILE A 48 -5.21 5.52 -0.57
C ILE A 48 -3.87 5.38 -1.28
N CYS A 49 -3.25 4.21 -1.16
CA CYS A 49 -2.00 3.89 -1.83
C CYS A 49 -2.23 2.82 -2.90
N LEU A 50 -1.93 3.17 -4.15
CA LEU A 50 -1.92 2.20 -5.24
C LEU A 50 -0.60 1.44 -5.23
N VAL A 51 -0.68 0.12 -5.10
CA VAL A 51 0.48 -0.77 -5.01
C VAL A 51 0.47 -1.75 -6.17
N PRO A 52 0.88 -1.32 -7.37
CA PRO A 52 1.02 -2.23 -8.49
C PRO A 52 2.15 -3.21 -8.23
N ARG A 53 2.05 -4.39 -8.88
CA ARG A 53 3.17 -5.32 -8.92
C ARG A 53 4.40 -4.64 -9.56
N GLY A 54 5.57 -4.97 -8.99
CA GLY A 54 6.85 -4.63 -9.60
C GLY A 54 7.38 -5.81 -10.42
N THR A 55 8.64 -6.16 -10.25
CA THR A 55 9.24 -7.38 -10.79
C THR A 55 8.58 -8.63 -10.16
N SER A 56 8.09 -8.49 -8.93
CA SER A 56 7.28 -9.48 -8.21
C SER A 56 5.98 -8.84 -7.73
N VAL A 57 4.98 -9.65 -7.38
CA VAL A 57 3.76 -9.21 -6.69
C VAL A 57 4.05 -8.76 -5.26
N GLU A 58 5.15 -9.22 -4.68
CA GLU A 58 5.62 -8.85 -3.34
C GLU A 58 6.45 -7.56 -3.43
N THR A 59 5.92 -6.45 -2.92
CA THR A 59 6.60 -5.16 -2.93
C THR A 59 6.72 -4.59 -1.53
N PHE A 60 7.84 -3.94 -1.21
CA PHE A 60 8.03 -3.24 0.07
C PHE A 60 6.97 -2.17 0.30
N ARG A 61 6.53 -1.49 -0.77
CA ARG A 61 5.50 -0.44 -0.72
C ARG A 61 4.21 -0.91 -0.07
N PHE A 62 3.83 -2.18 -0.25
CA PHE A 62 2.67 -2.75 0.42
C PHE A 62 2.78 -2.64 1.95
N PHE A 63 3.91 -3.07 2.50
CA PHE A 63 4.14 -3.07 3.95
C PHE A 63 4.37 -1.67 4.49
N GLU A 64 5.05 -0.82 3.75
CA GLU A 64 5.25 0.59 4.10
C GLU A 64 3.91 1.32 4.18
N ALA A 65 3.07 1.23 3.14
CA ALA A 65 1.74 1.84 3.11
C ALA A 65 0.85 1.31 4.25
N MET A 66 0.86 0.00 4.51
CA MET A 66 0.07 -0.60 5.59
C MET A 66 0.54 -0.13 6.97
N ARG A 67 1.85 0.07 7.16
CA ARG A 67 2.42 0.62 8.40
C ARG A 67 1.87 2.00 8.74
N TYR A 68 1.61 2.82 7.73
CA TYR A 68 1.03 4.16 7.88
C TYR A 68 -0.50 4.17 7.84
N GLY A 69 -1.12 3.00 7.71
CA GLY A 69 -2.58 2.86 7.68
C GLY A 69 -3.23 3.34 6.38
N CYS A 70 -2.49 3.40 5.28
CA CYS A 70 -3.08 3.68 3.98
C CYS A 70 -4.04 2.55 3.58
N LEU A 71 -5.17 2.89 2.98
CA LEU A 71 -5.96 1.90 2.25
C LEU A 71 -5.18 1.49 0.99
N ILE A 72 -4.80 0.24 0.93
CA ILE A 72 -4.07 -0.30 -0.21
C ILE A 72 -5.03 -0.82 -1.27
N ILE A 73 -4.80 -0.43 -2.52
CA ILE A 73 -5.41 -1.04 -3.70
C ILE A 73 -4.29 -1.69 -4.51
N THR A 74 -4.42 -2.98 -4.76
CA THR A 74 -3.38 -3.80 -5.40
C THR A 74 -3.98 -4.85 -6.33
N GLU A 75 -3.15 -5.52 -7.11
CA GLU A 75 -3.51 -6.74 -7.83
C GLU A 75 -3.66 -7.91 -6.86
N GLN A 76 -4.14 -9.06 -7.37
CA GLN A 76 -4.27 -10.27 -6.57
C GLN A 76 -2.98 -10.64 -5.85
N LEU A 77 -3.06 -10.79 -4.54
CA LEU A 77 -1.94 -11.15 -3.69
C LEU A 77 -1.75 -12.66 -3.63
N PRO A 78 -0.52 -13.15 -3.53
CA PRO A 78 -0.27 -14.58 -3.38
C PRO A 78 -0.77 -15.08 -2.02
N SER A 79 -1.12 -16.37 -1.97
CA SER A 79 -1.56 -17.03 -0.73
C SER A 79 -0.36 -17.24 0.21
N ARG A 80 0.07 -16.16 0.88
CA ARG A 80 1.11 -16.19 1.91
C ARG A 80 0.51 -15.88 3.26
N TRP A 81 1.04 -16.50 4.33
CA TRP A 81 0.53 -16.31 5.69
C TRP A 81 0.50 -14.85 6.14
N PHE A 82 1.47 -14.05 5.68
CA PHE A 82 1.58 -12.62 6.02
C PHE A 82 0.65 -11.71 5.21
N TYR A 83 -0.02 -12.20 4.16
CA TYR A 83 -1.09 -11.47 3.49
C TYR A 83 -2.50 -11.85 3.99
N GLN A 84 -2.61 -12.95 4.73
CA GLN A 84 -3.91 -13.43 5.20
C GLN A 84 -4.61 -12.43 6.11
N GLY A 85 -5.86 -12.12 5.78
CA GLY A 85 -6.68 -11.14 6.50
C GLY A 85 -6.26 -9.69 6.31
N SER A 86 -5.42 -9.39 5.31
CA SER A 86 -5.10 -8.03 4.91
C SER A 86 -6.36 -7.27 4.49
N PRO A 87 -6.56 -6.02 4.95
CA PRO A 87 -7.70 -5.20 4.53
C PRO A 87 -7.52 -4.53 3.17
N ALA A 88 -6.43 -4.87 2.44
CA ALA A 88 -6.18 -4.36 1.11
C ALA A 88 -7.27 -4.78 0.12
N ILE A 89 -7.68 -3.87 -0.75
CA ILE A 89 -8.60 -4.16 -1.84
C ILE A 89 -7.79 -4.73 -3.01
N GLN A 90 -8.19 -5.90 -3.48
CA GLN A 90 -7.54 -6.58 -4.57
C GLN A 90 -8.37 -6.50 -5.84
N LEU A 91 -7.78 -5.96 -6.90
CA LEU A 91 -8.38 -5.87 -8.22
C LEU A 91 -7.99 -7.10 -9.06
N ASN A 92 -8.88 -7.54 -9.92
CA ASN A 92 -8.53 -8.51 -10.95
C ASN A 92 -7.80 -7.82 -12.10
N ASP A 93 -8.24 -6.61 -12.43
CA ASP A 93 -7.64 -5.76 -13.46
C ASP A 93 -7.69 -4.28 -13.06
N TRP A 94 -6.68 -3.51 -13.47
CA TRP A 94 -6.62 -2.08 -13.16
C TRP A 94 -7.71 -1.23 -13.83
N SER A 95 -8.44 -1.75 -14.81
CA SER A 95 -9.62 -1.09 -15.38
C SER A 95 -10.77 -0.93 -14.38
N GLU A 96 -10.79 -1.75 -13.30
CA GLU A 96 -11.77 -1.66 -12.22
C GLU A 96 -11.52 -0.47 -11.27
N LEU A 97 -10.34 0.18 -11.36
CA LEU A 97 -9.90 1.19 -10.41
C LEU A 97 -10.81 2.43 -10.39
N GLU A 98 -11.26 2.89 -11.55
CA GLU A 98 -12.09 4.10 -11.66
C GLU A 98 -13.42 3.91 -10.92
N GLU A 99 -14.13 2.82 -11.21
CA GLU A 99 -15.39 2.48 -10.56
C GLU A 99 -15.23 2.27 -9.04
N LEU A 100 -14.13 1.65 -8.63
CA LEU A 100 -13.83 1.46 -7.21
C LEU A 100 -13.62 2.82 -6.52
N LEU A 101 -12.81 3.71 -7.09
CA LEU A 101 -12.55 5.02 -6.50
C LEU A 101 -13.81 5.86 -6.41
N GLU A 102 -14.70 5.83 -7.42
CA GLU A 102 -16.01 6.52 -7.37
C GLU A 102 -16.83 6.14 -6.14
N ARG A 103 -16.79 4.88 -5.76
CA ARG A 103 -17.54 4.37 -4.60
C ARG A 103 -16.95 4.75 -3.25
N ILE A 104 -15.62 4.83 -3.15
CA ILE A 104 -14.95 4.90 -1.83
C ILE A 104 -14.38 6.28 -1.51
N ILE A 105 -14.10 7.15 -2.50
CA ILE A 105 -13.29 8.34 -2.28
C ILE A 105 -13.95 9.38 -1.36
N ASP A 106 -15.27 9.49 -1.43
CA ASP A 106 -16.06 10.39 -0.61
C ASP A 106 -16.62 9.73 0.67
N ASP A 107 -16.47 8.42 0.80
CA ASP A 107 -16.88 7.68 2.00
C ASP A 107 -15.81 7.75 3.10
N LYS A 108 -15.87 8.83 3.87
CA LYS A 108 -14.93 9.09 4.97
C LYS A 108 -14.99 8.01 6.05
N HIS A 109 -16.18 7.42 6.28
CA HIS A 109 -16.36 6.39 7.29
C HIS A 109 -15.64 5.11 6.86
N PHE A 110 -15.88 4.67 5.64
CA PHE A 110 -15.19 3.52 5.05
C PHE A 110 -13.67 3.68 5.05
N LEU A 111 -13.17 4.85 4.62
CA LEU A 111 -11.73 5.14 4.62
C LEU A 111 -11.13 5.09 6.02
N TYR A 112 -11.85 5.61 7.02
CA TYR A 112 -11.40 5.57 8.42
C TYR A 112 -11.37 4.14 8.97
N GLU A 113 -12.42 3.34 8.72
CA GLU A 113 -12.46 1.94 9.13
C GLU A 113 -11.30 1.15 8.52
N LYS A 114 -11.05 1.32 7.21
CA LYS A 114 -9.93 0.67 6.52
C LYS A 114 -8.57 1.11 7.05
N HIS A 115 -8.42 2.37 7.41
CA HIS A 115 -7.22 2.86 8.09
C HIS A 115 -6.99 2.13 9.41
N GLN A 116 -8.00 2.01 10.26
CA GLN A 116 -7.90 1.31 11.55
C GLN A 116 -7.62 -0.19 11.37
N GLU A 117 -8.31 -0.84 10.45
CA GLU A 117 -8.08 -2.25 10.10
C GLU A 117 -6.64 -2.47 9.64
N GLY A 118 -6.10 -1.57 8.79
CA GLY A 118 -4.73 -1.63 8.29
C GLY A 118 -3.69 -1.56 9.41
N LEU A 119 -3.83 -0.61 10.31
CA LEU A 119 -2.93 -0.45 11.47
C LEU A 119 -2.96 -1.67 12.40
N ILE A 120 -4.17 -2.19 12.68
CA ILE A 120 -4.34 -3.38 13.54
C ILE A 120 -3.73 -4.60 12.87
N TRP A 121 -4.00 -4.79 11.58
CA TRP A 121 -3.47 -5.91 10.82
C TRP A 121 -1.93 -5.85 10.74
N TRP A 122 -1.36 -4.69 10.41
CA TRP A 122 0.08 -4.50 10.36
C TRP A 122 0.74 -4.85 11.71
N LYS A 123 0.19 -4.33 12.80
CA LYS A 123 0.68 -4.60 14.15
C LYS A 123 0.68 -6.09 14.50
N LYS A 124 -0.35 -6.83 14.06
CA LYS A 124 -0.52 -8.27 14.36
C LYS A 124 0.28 -9.19 13.44
N LYS A 125 0.61 -8.75 12.22
CA LYS A 125 1.20 -9.62 11.19
C LYS A 125 2.61 -9.23 10.77
N CYS A 126 2.89 -7.94 10.66
CA CYS A 126 4.08 -7.43 9.97
C CYS A 126 5.00 -6.62 10.87
N SER A 127 4.57 -6.25 12.09
CA SER A 127 5.45 -5.57 13.04
C SER A 127 6.64 -6.47 13.42
N GLU A 128 7.72 -5.86 13.81
CA GLU A 128 8.94 -6.54 14.26
C GLU A 128 8.65 -7.56 15.37
N VAL A 129 7.74 -7.21 16.30
CA VAL A 129 7.29 -8.09 17.39
C VAL A 129 6.50 -9.29 16.84
N ALA A 130 5.55 -9.04 15.92
CA ALA A 130 4.73 -10.12 15.34
C ALA A 130 5.58 -11.12 14.54
N VAL A 131 6.51 -10.61 13.74
CA VAL A 131 7.42 -11.44 12.95
C VAL A 131 8.38 -12.20 13.87
N GLY A 132 8.94 -11.55 14.89
CA GLY A 132 9.81 -12.19 15.87
C GLY A 132 9.12 -13.33 16.62
N ASN A 133 7.88 -13.12 17.07
CA ASN A 133 7.09 -14.16 17.73
C ASN A 133 6.80 -15.34 16.77
N TYR A 134 6.43 -15.07 15.53
CA TYR A 134 6.19 -16.11 14.54
C TYR A 134 7.45 -16.97 14.30
N ILE A 135 8.61 -16.33 14.17
CA ILE A 135 9.89 -17.05 14.00
C ILE A 135 10.17 -17.92 15.24
N ALA A 136 10.02 -17.35 16.44
CA ALA A 136 10.24 -18.08 17.70
C ALA A 136 9.32 -19.30 17.82
N GLU A 137 8.03 -19.15 17.51
CA GLU A 137 7.08 -20.27 17.50
C GLU A 137 7.51 -21.38 16.52
N LYS A 138 7.94 -21.01 15.31
CA LYS A 138 8.38 -22.00 14.31
C LYS A 138 9.67 -22.72 14.72
N LEU A 139 10.61 -22.03 15.36
CA LEU A 139 11.86 -22.64 15.85
C LEU A 139 11.61 -23.56 17.06
N ASN A 140 10.62 -23.24 17.91
CA ASN A 140 10.30 -24.07 19.08
C ASN A 140 9.35 -25.23 18.77
N ALA A 141 8.76 -25.27 17.58
CA ALA A 141 7.87 -26.34 17.14
C ALA A 141 8.61 -27.51 16.47
N THR A 142 9.94 -27.40 16.36
CA THR A 142 10.84 -28.47 15.88
C THR A 142 11.49 -29.19 17.02
#